data_2c224248634f3227bc2568643371f38e
#
_entry.id   2c224248634f3227bc2568643371f38e
#
_cell.length_a   1.000
_cell.length_b   1.000
_cell.length_c   1.000
_cell.angle_alpha   90.00
_cell.angle_beta   90.00
_cell.angle_gamma   90.00
#
_symmetry.space_group_name_H-M   'P 1'
#
loop_
_entity.id
_entity.type
_entity.pdbx_description
1 polymer ?
#
loop_
_entity_poly.entity_id
_entity_poly.type
_entity_poly.pdbx_seq_one_letter_code
_entity_poly.pdbx_strand_id
1 'polypeptide(L)'
;MKLTDIARKPNVLIVITDQEREVMHWPEGWADANLPARRRLMANGLRFTNAQCNTAACSSSRATFFTGLYPAQHGVKNLVACNDYANATQRRIPILSSRLPNLAKVMAAAGYHVVLKGKLHLTRPVAYDPAAKGYRWSAADTRHLADRYGFHGWNPPDMSDPMSLSDLGGGAVNNDGRYVDGSGTGGYPGSPDEFFRQSAVNFINTYDGDKPFCLIVALVNPHDVQEYPGRGLRGLSLNPTFKRGGYREENFKDLPIDLPPNIDDDLSTKPSVQAAFRQLVAAGTGHVLTRERQLGYARFYAYLNQQVDAEILKLLNALDARGLTEETLIVRTSDHGELAMSHGRMRQKFYNVYRETLSVPLIVSNPRIYPEPRSTGAMASLIDVLPTLASLTGVPEPEQYGFKGRDLTPVLVDPAASVQDVLHFTYEDDAFPVKPADCIRAIVEPDWKYAVYYDPFSGAPTEYEMYDLKKDPLEMTNLAHASHCTPESEAERARLHQRLVDVMETNGTAPDEIRWPSVDEYQPSGTIAAASEDEVETASV
;
A
#
# COMPACT_ATOMS: atom_id res chain seq x y z
N MET A 1 -32.63 1.71 -1.59
CA MET A 1 -32.19 0.72 -0.60
C MET A 1 -31.18 1.39 0.32
N LYS A 2 -31.47 1.47 1.61
CA LYS A 2 -30.55 2.09 2.57
C LYS A 2 -29.67 1.00 3.14
N LEU A 3 -28.41 1.28 3.43
CA LEU A 3 -27.52 0.35 4.16
C LEU A 3 -28.14 -0.12 5.49
N THR A 4 -29.09 0.65 6.02
CA THR A 4 -29.93 0.32 7.19
C THR A 4 -30.93 -0.82 6.93
N ASP A 5 -31.12 -1.27 5.69
CA ASP A 5 -32.06 -2.34 5.35
C ASP A 5 -31.46 -3.74 5.55
N ILE A 6 -30.18 -3.82 5.93
CA ILE A 6 -29.62 -5.03 6.51
C ILE A 6 -30.17 -5.09 7.95
N ALA A 7 -31.26 -5.81 8.14
CA ALA A 7 -32.00 -5.91 9.43
C ALA A 7 -31.19 -6.51 10.60
N ARG A 8 -29.93 -6.88 10.38
CA ARG A 8 -28.92 -7.38 11.31
C ARG A 8 -27.58 -6.73 11.02
N LYS A 9 -26.76 -6.49 12.05
CA LYS A 9 -25.35 -6.14 11.84
C LYS A 9 -24.70 -7.21 10.95
N PRO A 10 -24.23 -6.89 9.73
CA PRO A 10 -23.66 -7.88 8.85
C PRO A 10 -22.31 -8.36 9.39
N ASN A 11 -21.90 -9.55 9.04
CA ASN A 11 -20.49 -9.89 9.12
C ASN A 11 -19.69 -8.95 8.23
N VAL A 12 -18.43 -8.75 8.55
CA VAL A 12 -17.51 -7.96 7.72
C VAL A 12 -16.34 -8.85 7.31
N LEU A 13 -16.09 -8.94 6.01
CA LEU A 13 -14.88 -9.53 5.45
C LEU A 13 -14.05 -8.43 4.82
N ILE A 14 -12.85 -8.23 5.30
CA ILE A 14 -11.87 -7.30 4.73
C ILE A 14 -10.77 -8.12 4.07
N VAL A 15 -10.59 -7.95 2.76
CA VAL A 15 -9.52 -8.61 2.00
C VAL A 15 -8.53 -7.55 1.55
N ILE A 16 -7.29 -7.68 2.02
CA ILE A 16 -6.18 -6.78 1.71
C ILE A 16 -5.11 -7.58 0.97
N THR A 17 -4.72 -7.13 -0.20
CA THR A 17 -3.50 -7.61 -0.88
C THR A 17 -2.34 -6.66 -0.59
N ASP A 18 -1.13 -7.07 -0.90
CA ASP A 18 0.06 -6.24 -0.77
C ASP A 18 0.59 -5.86 -2.14
N GLN A 19 0.80 -4.57 -2.36
CA GLN A 19 1.43 -4.05 -3.58
C GLN A 19 0.56 -4.22 -4.84
N GLU A 20 -0.77 -4.28 -4.70
CA GLU A 20 -1.66 -4.34 -5.85
C GLU A 20 -2.17 -2.94 -6.21
N ARG A 21 -1.83 -2.48 -7.41
CA ARG A 21 -2.41 -1.25 -7.97
C ARG A 21 -3.74 -1.53 -8.65
N GLU A 22 -4.57 -0.49 -8.80
CA GLU A 22 -5.73 -0.55 -9.67
C GLU A 22 -5.30 -0.91 -11.11
N VAL A 23 -6.16 -1.62 -11.83
CA VAL A 23 -5.89 -2.03 -13.22
C VAL A 23 -5.80 -0.79 -14.12
N MET A 24 -4.71 -0.68 -14.88
CA MET A 24 -4.42 0.48 -15.71
C MET A 24 -4.27 0.09 -17.20
N HIS A 25 -3.05 -0.22 -17.64
CA HIS A 25 -2.69 -0.41 -19.06
C HIS A 25 -2.83 -1.85 -19.59
N TRP A 26 -3.42 -2.75 -18.81
CA TRP A 26 -3.65 -4.10 -19.28
C TRP A 26 -4.66 -4.13 -20.42
N PRO A 27 -4.60 -5.12 -21.34
CA PRO A 27 -5.54 -5.22 -22.45
C PRO A 27 -7.00 -5.16 -21.98
N GLU A 28 -7.84 -4.52 -22.76
CA GLU A 28 -9.27 -4.43 -22.48
C GLU A 28 -9.87 -5.83 -22.26
N GLY A 29 -10.69 -5.97 -21.22
CA GLY A 29 -11.31 -7.24 -20.84
C GLY A 29 -10.38 -8.26 -20.20
N TRP A 30 -9.04 -8.05 -20.18
CA TRP A 30 -8.12 -9.03 -19.62
C TRP A 30 -8.37 -9.26 -18.12
N ALA A 31 -8.54 -8.19 -17.36
CA ALA A 31 -8.81 -8.30 -15.93
C ALA A 31 -10.12 -9.03 -15.63
N ASP A 32 -11.17 -8.75 -16.38
CA ASP A 32 -12.48 -9.40 -16.21
C ASP A 32 -12.44 -10.89 -16.57
N ALA A 33 -11.62 -11.26 -17.55
CA ALA A 33 -11.43 -12.66 -17.94
C ALA A 33 -10.55 -13.44 -16.94
N ASN A 34 -9.57 -12.78 -16.33
CA ASN A 34 -8.49 -13.44 -15.60
C ASN A 34 -8.52 -13.23 -14.08
N LEU A 35 -9.35 -12.31 -13.57
CA LEU A 35 -9.52 -12.00 -12.15
C LEU A 35 -10.99 -12.26 -11.71
N PRO A 36 -11.40 -13.54 -11.62
CA PRO A 36 -12.80 -13.91 -11.38
C PRO A 36 -13.32 -13.46 -10.00
N ALA A 37 -12.49 -13.39 -8.97
CA ALA A 37 -12.92 -12.86 -7.66
C ALA A 37 -13.22 -11.37 -7.75
N ARG A 38 -12.33 -10.59 -8.37
CA ARG A 38 -12.55 -9.16 -8.63
C ARG A 38 -13.84 -8.94 -9.43
N ARG A 39 -14.02 -9.66 -10.54
CA ARG A 39 -15.23 -9.58 -11.36
C ARG A 39 -16.49 -9.88 -10.53
N ARG A 40 -16.45 -10.93 -9.70
CA ARG A 40 -17.57 -11.31 -8.82
C ARG A 40 -17.91 -10.20 -7.82
N LEU A 41 -16.91 -9.63 -7.15
CA LEU A 41 -17.10 -8.55 -6.19
C LEU A 41 -17.67 -7.29 -6.86
N MET A 42 -17.23 -6.98 -8.08
CA MET A 42 -17.74 -5.84 -8.85
C MET A 42 -19.19 -6.08 -9.32
N ALA A 43 -19.57 -7.32 -9.65
CA ALA A 43 -20.93 -7.64 -10.09
C ALA A 43 -21.99 -7.34 -9.02
N ASN A 44 -21.63 -7.45 -7.75
CA ASN A 44 -22.50 -7.15 -6.61
C ASN A 44 -21.84 -6.13 -5.66
N GLY A 45 -21.31 -5.04 -6.21
CA GLY A 45 -20.57 -4.07 -5.43
C GLY A 45 -20.49 -2.68 -6.04
N LEU A 46 -20.01 -1.76 -5.23
CA LEU A 46 -19.58 -0.42 -5.62
C LEU A 46 -18.04 -0.40 -5.74
N ARG A 47 -17.53 -0.14 -6.95
CA ARG A 47 -16.13 0.08 -7.23
C ARG A 47 -15.81 1.57 -7.19
N PHE A 48 -14.79 1.94 -6.41
CA PHE A 48 -14.18 3.27 -6.48
C PHE A 48 -13.10 3.27 -7.56
N THR A 49 -13.21 4.18 -8.52
CA THR A 49 -12.22 4.32 -9.61
C THR A 49 -11.10 5.29 -9.26
N ASN A 50 -11.25 6.02 -8.16
CA ASN A 50 -10.30 7.00 -7.66
C ASN A 50 -10.02 6.79 -6.16
N ALA A 51 -9.55 5.58 -5.83
CA ALA A 51 -9.11 5.24 -4.48
C ALA A 51 -7.59 5.21 -4.39
N GLN A 52 -7.02 5.80 -3.31
CA GLN A 52 -5.57 5.94 -3.15
C GLN A 52 -5.11 5.55 -1.74
N CYS A 53 -3.84 5.13 -1.62
CA CYS A 53 -3.19 5.04 -0.33
C CYS A 53 -2.70 6.42 0.13
N ASN A 54 -2.53 6.58 1.44
CA ASN A 54 -2.10 7.85 2.06
C ASN A 54 -0.60 7.88 2.36
N THR A 55 0.05 6.73 2.19
CA THR A 55 1.49 6.52 2.31
C THR A 55 1.87 5.22 1.62
N ALA A 56 3.12 5.03 1.20
CA ALA A 56 3.49 3.96 0.28
C ALA A 56 4.47 2.91 0.83
N ALA A 57 4.93 3.01 2.08
CA ALA A 57 5.58 1.88 2.75
C ALA A 57 4.50 0.94 3.32
N CYS A 58 4.67 -0.38 3.18
CA CYS A 58 3.65 -1.36 3.62
C CYS A 58 3.22 -1.13 5.08
N SER A 59 4.17 -1.04 6.03
CA SER A 59 3.87 -0.87 7.45
C SER A 59 3.15 0.45 7.75
N SER A 60 3.59 1.56 7.16
CA SER A 60 2.95 2.86 7.37
C SER A 60 1.56 2.92 6.73
N SER A 61 1.38 2.35 5.54
CA SER A 61 0.07 2.28 4.89
C SER A 61 -0.89 1.37 5.67
N ARG A 62 -0.44 0.21 6.12
CA ARG A 62 -1.24 -0.68 6.97
C ARG A 62 -1.61 -0.01 8.29
N ALA A 63 -0.67 0.68 8.95
CA ALA A 63 -0.95 1.44 10.16
C ALA A 63 -2.01 2.53 9.91
N THR A 64 -1.93 3.25 8.79
CA THR A 64 -2.94 4.23 8.38
C THR A 64 -4.31 3.58 8.16
N PHE A 65 -4.37 2.47 7.42
CA PHE A 65 -5.61 1.72 7.20
C PHE A 65 -6.23 1.21 8.50
N PHE A 66 -5.40 0.63 9.38
CA PHE A 66 -5.89 0.02 10.63
C PHE A 66 -6.23 1.05 11.73
N THR A 67 -5.75 2.29 11.65
CA THR A 67 -6.00 3.30 12.68
C THR A 67 -6.89 4.46 12.23
N GLY A 68 -7.01 4.71 10.93
CA GLY A 68 -7.64 5.93 10.41
C GLY A 68 -6.84 7.20 10.72
N LEU A 69 -5.52 7.08 10.96
CA LEU A 69 -4.59 8.15 11.30
C LEU A 69 -3.45 8.22 10.28
N TYR A 70 -2.79 9.37 10.15
CA TYR A 70 -1.56 9.50 9.35
C TYR A 70 -0.32 9.04 10.12
N PRO A 71 0.82 8.77 9.44
CA PRO A 71 2.11 8.47 10.07
C PRO A 71 2.53 9.43 11.18
N ALA A 72 2.20 10.71 11.04
CA ALA A 72 2.46 11.72 12.08
C ALA A 72 1.79 11.41 13.42
N GLN A 73 0.60 10.80 13.40
CA GLN A 73 -0.14 10.46 14.62
C GLN A 73 0.12 9.03 15.11
N HIS A 74 0.15 8.04 14.19
CA HIS A 74 0.34 6.64 14.61
C HIS A 74 1.81 6.24 14.81
N GLY A 75 2.77 7.05 14.34
CA GLY A 75 4.20 6.89 14.59
C GLY A 75 4.92 5.83 13.75
N VAL A 76 4.20 5.05 12.92
CA VAL A 76 4.81 4.05 12.03
C VAL A 76 5.15 4.74 10.71
N LYS A 77 6.38 5.25 10.60
CA LYS A 77 6.85 6.01 9.44
C LYS A 77 7.59 5.13 8.43
N ASN A 78 8.26 4.08 8.92
CA ASN A 78 9.15 3.21 8.17
C ASN A 78 8.62 1.78 8.12
N LEU A 79 9.27 0.93 7.30
CA LEU A 79 9.05 -0.52 7.34
C LEU A 79 9.37 -1.09 8.72
N VAL A 80 8.42 -1.85 9.27
CA VAL A 80 8.65 -2.63 10.48
C VAL A 80 9.46 -3.87 10.10
N ALA A 81 10.74 -3.89 10.41
CA ALA A 81 11.62 -5.01 10.13
C ALA A 81 12.06 -5.71 11.42
N CYS A 82 12.28 -7.01 11.36
CA CYS A 82 12.58 -7.86 12.50
C CYS A 82 13.99 -8.46 12.50
N ASN A 83 14.85 -8.05 11.56
CA ASN A 83 16.22 -8.56 11.46
C ASN A 83 17.29 -7.60 12.00
N ASP A 84 18.51 -8.13 12.26
CA ASP A 84 19.63 -7.32 12.76
C ASP A 84 20.10 -6.25 11.76
N TYR A 85 19.90 -6.44 10.47
CA TYR A 85 20.25 -5.46 9.44
C TYR A 85 19.40 -4.18 9.62
N ALA A 86 18.12 -4.33 9.83
CA ALA A 86 17.24 -3.21 10.11
C ALA A 86 17.59 -2.54 11.45
N ASN A 87 17.95 -3.32 12.48
CA ASN A 87 18.40 -2.79 13.76
C ASN A 87 19.73 -2.03 13.65
N ALA A 88 20.61 -2.40 12.71
CA ALA A 88 21.90 -1.73 12.48
C ALA A 88 21.76 -0.43 11.69
N THR A 89 20.77 -0.35 10.79
CA THR A 89 20.54 0.80 9.90
C THR A 89 19.49 1.78 10.44
N GLN A 90 18.51 1.30 11.19
CA GLN A 90 17.44 2.09 11.78
C GLN A 90 17.67 2.26 13.30
N ARG A 91 17.87 3.48 13.75
CA ARG A 91 18.05 3.80 15.18
C ARG A 91 16.82 3.45 16.03
N ARG A 92 15.63 3.39 15.45
CA ARG A 92 14.37 2.92 16.02
C ARG A 92 13.50 2.35 14.93
N ILE A 93 13.03 1.11 15.10
CA ILE A 93 11.95 0.55 14.28
C ILE A 93 10.63 0.96 14.94
N PRO A 94 9.88 1.89 14.36
CA PRO A 94 8.61 2.32 14.93
C PRO A 94 7.57 1.22 14.72
N ILE A 95 7.12 0.62 15.81
CA ILE A 95 5.97 -0.30 15.80
C ILE A 95 4.69 0.45 16.18
N LEU A 96 3.56 -0.03 15.69
CA LEU A 96 2.26 0.53 16.09
C LEU A 96 2.07 0.36 17.61
N SER A 97 1.77 1.46 18.29
CA SER A 97 1.48 1.40 19.72
C SER A 97 0.17 0.65 19.99
N SER A 98 0.24 -0.36 20.85
CA SER A 98 -0.98 -1.05 21.30
C SER A 98 -1.93 -0.17 22.14
N ARG A 99 -1.54 1.06 22.49
CA ARG A 99 -2.41 2.02 23.18
C ARG A 99 -3.34 2.76 22.23
N LEU A 100 -2.94 2.89 20.96
CA LEU A 100 -3.76 3.53 19.95
C LEU A 100 -5.02 2.71 19.65
N PRO A 101 -6.14 3.38 19.34
CA PRO A 101 -7.27 2.72 18.71
C PRO A 101 -6.83 2.14 17.37
N ASN A 102 -7.40 0.98 17.05
CA ASN A 102 -7.19 0.33 15.76
C ASN A 102 -8.47 -0.39 15.36
N LEU A 103 -8.54 -0.84 14.12
CA LEU A 103 -9.70 -1.49 13.54
C LEU A 103 -10.26 -2.61 14.44
N ALA A 104 -9.39 -3.43 15.03
CA ALA A 104 -9.88 -4.52 15.90
C ALA A 104 -10.60 -4.00 17.14
N LYS A 105 -10.04 -3.01 17.81
CA LYS A 105 -10.66 -2.39 19.00
C LYS A 105 -11.94 -1.63 18.66
N VAL A 106 -11.93 -0.89 17.55
CA VAL A 106 -13.08 -0.13 17.06
C VAL A 106 -14.24 -1.07 16.72
N MET A 107 -13.98 -2.14 15.96
CA MET A 107 -14.99 -3.12 15.61
C MET A 107 -15.47 -3.94 16.82
N ALA A 108 -14.57 -4.25 17.76
CA ALA A 108 -14.95 -4.91 19.01
C ALA A 108 -15.89 -4.05 19.86
N ALA A 109 -15.69 -2.71 19.89
CA ALA A 109 -16.61 -1.78 20.55
C ALA A 109 -18.01 -1.77 19.90
N ALA A 110 -18.09 -2.06 18.59
CA ALA A 110 -19.37 -2.29 17.90
C ALA A 110 -19.92 -3.71 18.12
N GLY A 111 -19.28 -4.56 18.92
CA GLY A 111 -19.75 -5.89 19.28
C GLY A 111 -19.32 -7.01 18.34
N TYR A 112 -18.35 -6.78 17.46
CA TYR A 112 -17.82 -7.78 16.55
C TYR A 112 -16.79 -8.71 17.23
N HIS A 113 -16.72 -9.96 16.78
CA HIS A 113 -15.57 -10.82 16.99
C HIS A 113 -14.55 -10.59 15.88
N VAL A 114 -13.39 -10.03 16.21
CA VAL A 114 -12.41 -9.60 15.20
C VAL A 114 -11.30 -10.63 15.05
N VAL A 115 -11.09 -11.10 13.83
CA VAL A 115 -10.09 -12.13 13.50
C VAL A 115 -9.19 -11.62 12.36
N LEU A 116 -7.88 -11.84 12.50
CA LEU A 116 -6.89 -11.53 11.47
C LEU A 116 -6.22 -12.81 10.99
N LYS A 117 -6.06 -12.93 9.68
CA LYS A 117 -5.30 -13.99 9.00
C LYS A 117 -4.33 -13.33 8.00
N GLY A 118 -3.08 -13.78 8.02
CA GLY A 118 -2.08 -13.31 7.07
C GLY A 118 -1.21 -12.15 7.57
N LYS A 119 -0.71 -11.35 6.63
CA LYS A 119 0.26 -10.29 6.89
C LYS A 119 -0.29 -9.18 7.80
N LEU A 120 0.37 -8.94 8.90
CA LEU A 120 0.09 -7.84 9.82
C LEU A 120 1.00 -6.62 9.55
N HIS A 121 2.29 -6.79 9.67
CA HIS A 121 3.37 -5.84 9.40
C HIS A 121 3.26 -4.50 10.17
N LEU A 122 2.75 -4.54 11.40
CA LEU A 122 2.53 -3.37 12.28
C LEU A 122 3.37 -3.40 13.55
N THR A 123 3.87 -4.56 13.92
CA THR A 123 4.64 -4.78 15.14
C THR A 123 5.65 -5.91 14.91
N ARG A 124 6.44 -6.20 15.91
CA ARG A 124 7.46 -7.26 15.87
C ARG A 124 7.30 -8.19 17.06
N PRO A 125 7.88 -9.40 17.00
CA PRO A 125 7.95 -10.29 18.17
C PRO A 125 8.52 -9.60 19.40
N VAL A 126 8.04 -9.98 20.58
CA VAL A 126 8.50 -9.39 21.86
C VAL A 126 9.91 -9.87 22.21
N ALA A 127 10.22 -11.13 21.90
CA ALA A 127 11.48 -11.75 22.28
C ALA A 127 12.50 -11.72 21.13
N TYR A 128 13.68 -11.19 21.42
CA TYR A 128 14.85 -11.33 20.54
C TYR A 128 15.47 -12.71 20.72
N ASP A 129 15.73 -13.43 19.62
CA ASP A 129 16.44 -14.70 19.60
C ASP A 129 17.91 -14.49 19.20
N PRO A 130 18.88 -14.58 20.14
CA PRO A 130 20.30 -14.38 19.84
C PRO A 130 20.87 -15.43 18.88
N ALA A 131 20.31 -16.66 18.87
CA ALA A 131 20.78 -17.72 17.99
C ALA A 131 20.35 -17.49 16.53
N ALA A 132 19.16 -16.92 16.34
CA ALA A 132 18.65 -16.53 15.02
C ALA A 132 19.13 -15.14 14.60
N LYS A 133 19.80 -14.39 15.47
CA LYS A 133 20.16 -12.97 15.27
C LYS A 133 18.97 -12.12 14.84
N GLY A 134 17.82 -12.29 15.51
CA GLY A 134 16.62 -11.57 15.17
C GLY A 134 15.45 -11.88 16.10
N TYR A 135 14.31 -11.27 15.81
CA TYR A 135 13.06 -11.54 16.52
C TYR A 135 12.31 -12.68 15.84
N ARG A 136 11.81 -13.62 16.64
CA ARG A 136 11.02 -14.74 16.13
C ARG A 136 9.62 -14.73 16.72
N TRP A 137 8.64 -14.92 15.87
CA TRP A 137 7.24 -15.06 16.27
C TRP A 137 7.00 -16.34 17.05
N SER A 138 6.24 -16.25 18.12
CA SER A 138 5.92 -17.34 19.03
C SER A 138 4.43 -17.35 19.42
N ALA A 139 4.00 -18.41 20.09
CA ALA A 139 2.65 -18.46 20.67
C ALA A 139 2.38 -17.36 21.71
N ALA A 140 3.43 -16.83 22.36
CA ALA A 140 3.30 -15.69 23.27
C ALA A 140 2.97 -14.40 22.52
N ASP A 141 3.57 -14.21 21.33
CA ASP A 141 3.29 -13.05 20.49
C ASP A 141 1.87 -13.10 19.94
N THR A 142 1.36 -14.28 19.56
CA THR A 142 -0.05 -14.47 19.15
C THR A 142 -1.01 -14.03 20.25
N ARG A 143 -0.74 -14.44 21.51
CA ARG A 143 -1.54 -13.98 22.67
C ARG A 143 -1.40 -12.48 22.87
N HIS A 144 -0.19 -11.94 22.77
CA HIS A 144 0.04 -10.50 22.89
C HIS A 144 -0.74 -9.68 21.86
N LEU A 145 -0.81 -10.15 20.60
CA LEU A 145 -1.62 -9.50 19.56
C LEU A 145 -3.12 -9.53 19.89
N ALA A 146 -3.63 -10.67 20.36
CA ALA A 146 -5.04 -10.77 20.78
C ALA A 146 -5.35 -9.86 21.98
N ASP A 147 -4.52 -9.91 23.03
CA ASP A 147 -4.79 -9.22 24.30
C ASP A 147 -4.56 -7.70 24.22
N ARG A 148 -3.57 -7.26 23.46
CA ARG A 148 -3.15 -5.85 23.43
C ARG A 148 -3.66 -5.08 22.22
N TYR A 149 -3.76 -5.74 21.06
CA TYR A 149 -4.22 -5.11 19.82
C TYR A 149 -5.65 -5.50 19.45
N GLY A 150 -6.18 -6.61 19.99
CA GLY A 150 -7.52 -7.09 19.68
C GLY A 150 -7.60 -7.99 18.44
N PHE A 151 -6.47 -8.34 17.81
CA PHE A 151 -6.42 -9.23 16.66
C PHE A 151 -6.40 -10.69 17.12
N HIS A 152 -7.56 -11.34 17.08
CA HIS A 152 -7.66 -12.75 17.43
C HIS A 152 -7.33 -13.66 16.25
N GLY A 153 -6.97 -14.91 16.55
CA GLY A 153 -6.81 -15.97 15.57
C GLY A 153 -5.66 -15.78 14.57
N TRP A 154 -4.78 -14.80 14.78
CA TRP A 154 -3.59 -14.62 13.97
C TRP A 154 -2.56 -15.71 14.25
N ASN A 155 -1.90 -16.20 13.19
CA ASN A 155 -0.87 -17.22 13.28
C ASN A 155 0.44 -16.68 12.68
N PRO A 156 1.57 -16.85 13.39
CA PRO A 156 2.88 -16.51 12.86
C PRO A 156 3.30 -17.45 11.70
N PRO A 157 4.29 -17.05 10.90
CA PRO A 157 5.02 -15.78 10.98
C PRO A 157 4.29 -14.64 10.28
N ASP A 158 4.74 -13.40 10.56
CA ASP A 158 4.34 -12.25 9.74
C ASP A 158 5.12 -12.27 8.42
N MET A 159 4.43 -12.21 7.30
CA MET A 159 5.03 -12.36 5.97
C MET A 159 5.53 -11.03 5.41
N SER A 160 6.48 -11.13 4.47
CA SER A 160 7.28 -10.03 3.92
C SER A 160 8.09 -9.24 4.95
N ASP A 161 8.24 -9.77 6.14
CA ASP A 161 9.20 -9.32 7.12
C ASP A 161 10.51 -10.10 6.89
N PRO A 162 11.67 -9.44 6.72
CA PRO A 162 12.93 -10.12 6.44
C PRO A 162 13.51 -10.84 7.66
N MET A 163 12.74 -11.73 8.28
CA MET A 163 13.23 -12.59 9.36
C MET A 163 14.16 -13.69 8.85
N SER A 164 13.83 -14.25 7.71
CA SER A 164 14.73 -15.11 6.92
C SER A 164 14.33 -15.03 5.45
N LEU A 165 15.26 -15.37 4.56
CA LEU A 165 14.98 -15.43 3.11
C LEU A 165 13.94 -16.51 2.74
N SER A 166 13.60 -17.40 3.67
CA SER A 166 12.57 -18.43 3.50
C SER A 166 11.18 -17.97 3.90
N ASP A 167 11.07 -16.85 4.63
CA ASP A 167 9.82 -16.36 5.21
C ASP A 167 9.22 -15.19 4.40
N LEU A 168 9.82 -14.87 3.25
CA LEU A 168 9.39 -13.79 2.37
C LEU A 168 8.37 -14.28 1.34
N GLY A 169 7.31 -13.51 1.16
CA GLY A 169 6.41 -13.58 0.03
C GLY A 169 5.16 -14.43 0.21
N GLY A 170 4.29 -14.37 -0.79
CA GLY A 170 3.03 -15.11 -0.87
C GLY A 170 3.19 -16.50 -1.47
N GLY A 171 4.22 -16.71 -2.29
CA GLY A 171 4.51 -17.96 -3.00
C GLY A 171 3.52 -18.29 -4.12
N ALA A 172 3.91 -19.21 -5.00
CA ALA A 172 3.05 -19.70 -6.08
C ALA A 172 1.97 -20.64 -5.55
N VAL A 173 0.77 -20.51 -6.08
CA VAL A 173 -0.34 -21.44 -5.80
C VAL A 173 0.02 -22.84 -6.29
N ASN A 174 -0.34 -23.86 -5.51
CA ASN A 174 -0.02 -25.27 -5.73
C ASN A 174 1.50 -25.54 -5.80
N ASN A 175 2.30 -24.77 -5.06
CA ASN A 175 3.69 -25.09 -4.88
C ASN A 175 3.83 -26.38 -4.05
N ASP A 176 4.50 -27.42 -4.60
CA ASP A 176 4.80 -28.67 -3.90
C ASP A 176 5.85 -28.50 -2.79
N GLY A 177 6.41 -27.30 -2.65
CA GLY A 177 7.34 -26.94 -1.58
C GLY A 177 6.64 -26.92 -0.22
N ARG A 178 7.34 -27.36 0.81
CA ARG A 178 6.91 -27.12 2.18
C ARG A 178 7.34 -25.70 2.58
N TYR A 179 6.37 -24.85 2.87
CA TYR A 179 6.65 -23.64 3.59
C TYR A 179 7.11 -23.99 5.02
N VAL A 180 8.33 -23.61 5.36
CA VAL A 180 8.88 -23.81 6.71
C VAL A 180 8.57 -22.55 7.49
N ASP A 181 7.70 -22.65 8.50
CA ASP A 181 7.53 -21.56 9.43
C ASP A 181 8.86 -21.23 10.12
N GLY A 182 9.11 -19.96 10.40
CA GLY A 182 10.35 -19.52 11.06
C GLY A 182 10.54 -20.11 12.48
N SER A 183 9.56 -20.85 13.02
CA SER A 183 9.66 -21.56 14.30
C SER A 183 10.47 -22.84 14.20
N GLY A 184 10.76 -23.34 12.99
CA GLY A 184 11.49 -24.61 12.78
C GLY A 184 10.72 -25.86 13.18
N THR A 185 9.44 -25.75 13.53
CA THR A 185 8.63 -26.85 14.10
C THR A 185 7.68 -27.52 13.12
N GLY A 186 7.55 -27.01 11.91
CA GLY A 186 6.73 -27.66 10.88
C GLY A 186 6.57 -26.79 9.63
N GLY A 187 6.62 -27.42 8.47
CA GLY A 187 6.24 -26.79 7.22
C GLY A 187 4.75 -26.91 6.98
N TYR A 188 4.12 -25.86 6.54
CA TYR A 188 2.75 -25.91 6.02
C TYR A 188 2.79 -26.41 4.57
N PRO A 189 1.85 -27.27 4.15
CA PRO A 189 1.71 -27.61 2.75
C PRO A 189 1.21 -26.38 1.97
N GLY A 190 1.77 -26.14 0.80
CA GLY A 190 1.39 -25.03 -0.07
C GLY A 190 2.21 -23.75 0.15
N SER A 191 1.71 -22.65 -0.40
CA SER A 191 2.30 -21.33 -0.27
C SER A 191 1.77 -20.59 0.98
N PRO A 192 2.46 -19.51 1.44
CA PRO A 192 1.94 -18.68 2.52
C PRO A 192 0.54 -18.12 2.26
N ASP A 193 0.25 -17.62 1.06
CA ASP A 193 -1.08 -17.11 0.73
C ASP A 193 -2.14 -18.22 0.75
N GLU A 194 -1.81 -19.45 0.31
CA GLU A 194 -2.69 -20.62 0.45
C GLU A 194 -2.96 -20.94 1.93
N PHE A 195 -1.93 -20.87 2.76
CA PHE A 195 -2.08 -21.11 4.21
C PHE A 195 -2.98 -20.07 4.87
N PHE A 196 -2.78 -18.78 4.58
CA PHE A 196 -3.60 -17.72 5.14
C PHE A 196 -5.05 -17.83 4.69
N ARG A 197 -5.28 -18.07 3.38
CA ARG A 197 -6.62 -18.33 2.85
C ARG A 197 -7.24 -19.57 3.50
N GLN A 198 -6.51 -20.70 3.63
CA GLN A 198 -7.04 -21.90 4.26
C GLN A 198 -7.41 -21.66 5.72
N SER A 199 -6.59 -20.92 6.46
CA SER A 199 -6.88 -20.55 7.85
C SER A 199 -8.14 -19.67 7.95
N ALA A 200 -8.37 -18.78 7.00
CA ALA A 200 -9.58 -17.97 6.91
C ALA A 200 -10.81 -18.81 6.55
N VAL A 201 -10.69 -19.73 5.58
CA VAL A 201 -11.76 -20.68 5.21
C VAL A 201 -12.14 -21.58 6.37
N ASN A 202 -11.15 -22.08 7.12
CA ASN A 202 -11.41 -22.87 8.31
C ASN A 202 -12.21 -22.07 9.36
N PHE A 203 -11.83 -20.80 9.57
CA PHE A 203 -12.60 -19.92 10.46
C PHE A 203 -14.05 -19.76 9.96
N ILE A 204 -14.27 -19.42 8.70
CA ILE A 204 -15.62 -19.27 8.12
C ILE A 204 -16.44 -20.55 8.34
N ASN A 205 -15.84 -21.72 8.11
CA ASN A 205 -16.52 -23.01 8.20
C ASN A 205 -16.86 -23.43 9.64
N THR A 206 -16.09 -23.00 10.62
CA THR A 206 -16.22 -23.45 12.01
C THR A 206 -16.77 -22.40 12.98
N TYR A 207 -16.88 -21.14 12.54
CA TYR A 207 -17.40 -20.08 13.40
C TYR A 207 -18.90 -20.27 13.66
N ASP A 208 -19.26 -20.41 14.91
CA ASP A 208 -20.61 -20.62 15.45
C ASP A 208 -20.96 -19.64 16.58
N GLY A 209 -20.15 -18.58 16.76
CA GLY A 209 -20.35 -17.60 17.81
C GLY A 209 -21.58 -16.71 17.58
N ASP A 210 -22.16 -16.20 18.67
CA ASP A 210 -23.36 -15.35 18.67
C ASP A 210 -23.11 -13.93 18.12
N LYS A 211 -21.85 -13.49 18.06
CA LYS A 211 -21.48 -12.16 17.58
C LYS A 211 -21.24 -12.19 16.06
N PRO A 212 -21.56 -11.10 15.34
CA PRO A 212 -21.07 -10.99 13.98
C PRO A 212 -19.53 -10.96 13.98
N PHE A 213 -18.92 -11.55 12.97
CA PHE A 213 -17.46 -11.50 12.84
C PHE A 213 -17.00 -10.32 11.97
N CYS A 214 -15.81 -9.82 12.28
CA CYS A 214 -14.99 -9.00 11.37
C CYS A 214 -13.73 -9.81 11.05
N LEU A 215 -13.71 -10.46 9.90
CA LEU A 215 -12.59 -11.25 9.42
C LEU A 215 -11.72 -10.42 8.47
N ILE A 216 -10.46 -10.25 8.83
CA ILE A 216 -9.45 -9.59 8.02
C ILE A 216 -8.55 -10.67 7.43
N VAL A 217 -8.45 -10.71 6.11
CA VAL A 217 -7.57 -11.63 5.36
C VAL A 217 -6.57 -10.79 4.57
N ALA A 218 -5.33 -10.81 5.01
CA ALA A 218 -4.26 -10.01 4.42
C ALA A 218 -3.28 -10.94 3.68
N LEU A 219 -3.38 -10.98 2.36
CA LEU A 219 -2.55 -11.76 1.46
C LEU A 219 -1.30 -10.97 1.05
N VAL A 220 -0.24 -11.68 0.70
CA VAL A 220 1.04 -11.06 0.37
C VAL A 220 1.15 -10.73 -1.12
N ASN A 221 0.71 -11.61 -2.01
CA ASN A 221 0.77 -11.31 -3.43
C ASN A 221 -0.16 -10.14 -3.81
N PRO A 222 0.25 -9.33 -4.82
CA PRO A 222 1.36 -9.48 -5.78
C PRO A 222 2.74 -8.92 -5.35
N HIS A 223 3.00 -8.70 -4.07
CA HIS A 223 4.27 -8.18 -3.53
C HIS A 223 5.51 -8.94 -4.03
N ASP A 224 5.39 -10.24 -4.33
CA ASP A 224 6.49 -11.08 -4.79
C ASP A 224 7.04 -10.68 -6.17
N VAL A 225 6.44 -9.70 -6.84
CA VAL A 225 7.02 -9.13 -8.07
C VAL A 225 8.44 -8.59 -7.85
N GLN A 226 8.77 -8.19 -6.61
CA GLN A 226 10.12 -7.77 -6.23
C GLN A 226 11.18 -8.87 -6.41
N GLU A 227 10.77 -10.13 -6.44
CA GLU A 227 11.64 -11.29 -6.57
C GLU A 227 12.21 -11.44 -7.98
N TYR A 228 11.57 -10.82 -8.99
CA TYR A 228 12.00 -10.91 -10.38
C TYR A 228 13.11 -9.88 -10.70
N PRO A 229 14.16 -10.27 -11.45
CA PRO A 229 14.41 -11.55 -12.13
C PRO A 229 15.15 -12.60 -11.29
N GLY A 230 15.31 -12.44 -10.01
CA GLY A 230 15.92 -13.40 -9.10
C GLY A 230 17.44 -13.56 -9.23
N ARG A 231 18.12 -12.66 -9.96
CA ARG A 231 19.57 -12.67 -10.17
C ARG A 231 20.13 -11.27 -10.02
N GLY A 232 20.67 -10.95 -8.84
CA GLY A 232 21.52 -9.78 -8.66
C GLY A 232 22.85 -9.89 -9.41
N LEU A 233 23.66 -8.84 -9.38
CA LEU A 233 25.00 -8.81 -9.92
C LEU A 233 25.90 -9.84 -9.20
N ARG A 234 26.44 -10.80 -9.94
CA ARG A 234 27.53 -11.72 -9.56
C ARG A 234 27.56 -12.15 -8.08
N GLY A 235 26.59 -12.93 -7.64
CA GLY A 235 26.63 -13.55 -6.31
C GLY A 235 26.20 -12.67 -5.13
N LEU A 236 25.88 -11.40 -5.35
CA LEU A 236 25.20 -10.50 -4.43
C LEU A 236 23.68 -10.54 -4.63
N SER A 237 23.15 -11.65 -5.13
CA SER A 237 21.69 -11.82 -5.21
C SER A 237 21.14 -11.81 -3.78
N LEU A 238 20.54 -10.70 -3.40
CA LEU A 238 19.74 -10.61 -2.17
C LEU A 238 18.45 -11.43 -2.30
N ASN A 239 18.20 -12.04 -3.45
CA ASN A 239 16.92 -12.66 -3.76
C ASN A 239 17.02 -14.06 -4.38
N PRO A 240 17.32 -15.09 -3.58
CA PRO A 240 17.17 -16.49 -4.02
C PRO A 240 15.70 -16.95 -4.03
N THR A 241 14.74 -16.10 -3.70
CA THR A 241 13.38 -16.44 -3.34
C THR A 241 12.48 -16.71 -4.55
N PHE A 242 12.75 -16.16 -5.74
CA PHE A 242 11.96 -16.45 -6.95
C PHE A 242 11.77 -17.95 -7.18
N LYS A 243 12.85 -18.74 -7.13
CA LYS A 243 12.76 -20.18 -7.25
C LYS A 243 12.19 -20.87 -6.01
N ARG A 244 12.44 -20.33 -4.83
CA ARG A 244 11.90 -20.86 -3.57
C ARG A 244 10.40 -20.61 -3.45
N GLY A 245 9.90 -19.48 -3.96
CA GLY A 245 8.48 -19.19 -4.08
C GLY A 245 7.74 -20.12 -5.04
N GLY A 246 8.43 -21.00 -5.78
CA GLY A 246 7.83 -21.91 -6.74
C GLY A 246 7.48 -21.27 -8.08
N TYR A 247 7.94 -20.04 -8.33
CA TYR A 247 7.64 -19.33 -9.57
C TYR A 247 8.49 -19.85 -10.75
N ARG A 248 7.82 -19.98 -11.91
CA ARG A 248 8.44 -20.42 -13.17
C ARG A 248 8.05 -19.47 -14.29
N GLU A 249 9.01 -19.03 -15.09
CA GLU A 249 8.77 -18.11 -16.21
C GLU A 249 7.76 -18.67 -17.23
N GLU A 250 7.72 -20.00 -17.39
CA GLU A 250 6.75 -20.68 -18.26
C GLU A 250 5.30 -20.36 -17.93
N ASN A 251 5.01 -19.99 -16.68
CA ASN A 251 3.65 -19.72 -16.22
C ASN A 251 3.15 -18.32 -16.66
N PHE A 252 4.05 -17.41 -17.01
CA PHE A 252 3.67 -16.01 -17.30
C PHE A 252 4.31 -15.41 -18.54
N LYS A 253 5.35 -16.03 -19.12
CA LYS A 253 6.08 -15.47 -20.28
C LYS A 253 5.21 -15.15 -21.49
N ASP A 254 4.11 -15.88 -21.67
CA ASP A 254 3.20 -15.75 -22.82
C ASP A 254 1.91 -14.96 -22.49
N LEU A 255 1.81 -14.36 -21.28
CA LEU A 255 0.67 -13.51 -20.96
C LEU A 255 0.62 -12.29 -21.91
N PRO A 256 -0.57 -11.92 -22.43
CA PRO A 256 -0.72 -10.80 -23.34
C PRO A 256 -0.67 -9.45 -22.64
N ILE A 257 0.33 -9.27 -21.78
CA ILE A 257 0.57 -8.02 -21.06
C ILE A 257 1.76 -7.33 -21.71
N ASP A 258 1.57 -6.08 -22.09
CA ASP A 258 2.62 -5.22 -22.64
C ASP A 258 3.20 -4.30 -21.56
N LEU A 259 4.21 -3.55 -21.93
CA LEU A 259 4.86 -2.56 -21.07
C LEU A 259 3.97 -1.32 -20.92
N PRO A 260 4.05 -0.61 -19.77
CA PRO A 260 3.27 0.59 -19.56
C PRO A 260 3.64 1.69 -20.56
N PRO A 261 2.69 2.57 -20.95
CA PRO A 261 2.93 3.60 -21.96
C PRO A 261 3.95 4.67 -21.52
N ASN A 262 4.16 4.83 -20.21
CA ASN A 262 5.10 5.77 -19.61
C ASN A 262 6.46 5.11 -19.23
N ILE A 263 6.78 3.95 -19.79
CA ILE A 263 8.03 3.23 -19.48
C ILE A 263 9.30 4.03 -19.80
N ASP A 264 9.26 4.85 -20.83
CA ASP A 264 10.40 5.64 -21.29
C ASP A 264 10.36 7.10 -20.78
N ASP A 265 9.62 7.38 -19.69
CA ASP A 265 9.62 8.67 -19.02
C ASP A 265 11.04 9.10 -18.62
N ASP A 266 11.36 10.37 -18.91
CA ASP A 266 12.66 10.93 -18.57
C ASP A 266 12.69 11.46 -17.14
N LEU A 267 13.34 10.72 -16.25
CA LEU A 267 13.48 11.10 -14.85
C LEU A 267 14.38 12.31 -14.60
N SER A 268 15.01 12.89 -15.62
CA SER A 268 15.89 14.06 -15.45
C SER A 268 15.12 15.33 -15.03
N THR A 269 13.82 15.37 -15.28
CA THR A 269 12.93 16.48 -14.88
C THR A 269 12.12 16.18 -13.61
N LYS A 270 12.37 15.04 -12.99
CA LYS A 270 11.69 14.55 -11.78
C LYS A 270 12.57 14.73 -10.55
N PRO A 271 12.04 14.60 -9.33
CA PRO A 271 12.86 14.60 -8.12
C PRO A 271 14.00 13.59 -8.20
N SER A 272 15.20 14.04 -7.88
CA SER A 272 16.46 13.30 -8.09
C SER A 272 16.51 11.96 -7.34
N VAL A 273 15.80 11.86 -6.21
CA VAL A 273 15.66 10.64 -5.41
C VAL A 273 15.05 9.49 -6.19
N GLN A 274 14.19 9.75 -7.19
CA GLN A 274 13.54 8.72 -8.01
C GLN A 274 14.57 7.98 -8.88
N ALA A 275 15.44 8.70 -9.58
CA ALA A 275 16.51 8.09 -10.36
C ALA A 275 17.51 7.34 -9.48
N ALA A 276 17.85 7.86 -8.30
CA ALA A 276 18.72 7.21 -7.33
C ALA A 276 18.09 5.92 -6.79
N PHE A 277 16.81 5.94 -6.45
CA PHE A 277 16.09 4.74 -5.99
C PHE A 277 15.99 3.66 -7.08
N ARG A 278 15.72 4.04 -8.34
CA ARG A 278 15.75 3.11 -9.47
C ARG A 278 17.08 2.36 -9.56
N GLN A 279 18.21 3.06 -9.37
CA GLN A 279 19.54 2.44 -9.38
C GLN A 279 19.72 1.48 -8.18
N LEU A 280 19.29 1.87 -6.99
CA LEU A 280 19.35 1.03 -5.80
C LEU A 280 18.55 -0.27 -5.99
N VAL A 281 17.32 -0.19 -6.49
CA VAL A 281 16.48 -1.37 -6.78
C VAL A 281 17.16 -2.28 -7.79
N ALA A 282 17.73 -1.72 -8.85
CA ALA A 282 18.45 -2.50 -9.86
C ALA A 282 19.68 -3.24 -9.27
N ALA A 283 20.41 -2.58 -8.37
CA ALA A 283 21.55 -3.19 -7.68
C ALA A 283 21.11 -4.32 -6.72
N GLY A 284 20.02 -4.12 -5.98
CA GLY A 284 19.52 -5.07 -4.97
C GLY A 284 18.78 -6.27 -5.55
N THR A 285 17.84 -6.05 -6.48
CA THR A 285 16.94 -7.10 -7.00
C THR A 285 17.30 -7.60 -8.40
N GLY A 286 18.31 -6.99 -9.03
CA GLY A 286 18.79 -7.33 -10.38
C GLY A 286 18.29 -6.39 -11.47
N HIS A 287 19.08 -6.31 -12.54
CA HIS A 287 18.80 -5.44 -13.67
C HIS A 287 17.79 -6.05 -14.64
N VAL A 288 16.86 -5.23 -15.12
CA VAL A 288 15.87 -5.56 -16.17
C VAL A 288 16.15 -4.72 -17.42
N LEU A 289 17.35 -4.89 -18.00
CA LEU A 289 17.89 -4.04 -19.07
C LEU A 289 17.26 -4.32 -20.43
N THR A 290 16.93 -5.58 -20.73
CA THR A 290 16.37 -5.97 -22.03
C THR A 290 14.84 -5.84 -22.03
N ARG A 291 14.25 -5.55 -23.20
CA ARG A 291 12.80 -5.50 -23.36
C ARG A 291 12.12 -6.81 -22.93
N GLU A 292 12.73 -7.94 -23.20
CA GLU A 292 12.23 -9.24 -22.78
C GLU A 292 12.11 -9.33 -21.24
N ARG A 293 13.13 -8.90 -20.50
CA ARG A 293 13.09 -8.88 -19.03
C ARG A 293 12.11 -7.85 -18.48
N GLN A 294 11.96 -6.71 -19.14
CA GLN A 294 10.97 -5.70 -18.77
C GLN A 294 9.54 -6.26 -18.94
N LEU A 295 9.26 -6.91 -20.07
CA LEU A 295 8.02 -7.65 -20.30
C LEU A 295 7.84 -8.78 -19.26
N GLY A 296 8.90 -9.51 -18.96
CA GLY A 296 8.90 -10.54 -17.92
C GLY A 296 8.44 -10.00 -16.57
N TYR A 297 8.91 -8.80 -16.15
CA TYR A 297 8.47 -8.16 -14.91
C TYR A 297 6.98 -7.79 -14.94
N ALA A 298 6.52 -7.12 -16.01
CA ALA A 298 5.12 -6.72 -16.15
C ALA A 298 4.17 -7.92 -16.19
N ARG A 299 4.56 -8.99 -16.91
CA ARG A 299 3.80 -10.25 -17.01
C ARG A 299 3.81 -11.02 -15.70
N PHE A 300 4.93 -11.05 -15.00
CA PHE A 300 5.00 -11.65 -13.67
C PHE A 300 4.08 -10.93 -12.69
N TYR A 301 4.05 -9.60 -12.71
CA TYR A 301 3.12 -8.82 -11.90
C TYR A 301 1.64 -9.18 -12.18
N ALA A 302 1.26 -9.29 -13.45
CA ALA A 302 -0.10 -9.70 -13.83
C ALA A 302 -0.40 -11.15 -13.39
N TYR A 303 0.56 -12.07 -13.55
CA TYR A 303 0.44 -13.45 -13.05
C TYR A 303 0.21 -13.51 -11.55
N LEU A 304 0.95 -12.72 -10.75
CA LEU A 304 0.76 -12.68 -9.30
C LEU A 304 -0.64 -12.16 -8.92
N ASN A 305 -1.18 -11.22 -9.68
CA ASN A 305 -2.57 -10.77 -9.51
C ASN A 305 -3.56 -11.91 -9.79
N GLN A 306 -3.34 -12.75 -10.81
CA GLN A 306 -4.16 -13.94 -11.05
C GLN A 306 -4.07 -14.94 -9.88
N GLN A 307 -2.87 -15.15 -9.32
CA GLN A 307 -2.66 -16.08 -8.22
C GLN A 307 -3.43 -15.64 -6.98
N VAL A 308 -3.29 -14.39 -6.57
CA VAL A 308 -3.97 -13.89 -5.37
C VAL A 308 -5.49 -13.78 -5.57
N ASP A 309 -5.96 -13.43 -6.76
CA ASP A 309 -7.38 -13.39 -7.09
C ASP A 309 -8.02 -14.79 -6.99
N ALA A 310 -7.29 -15.84 -7.42
CA ALA A 310 -7.73 -17.21 -7.27
C ALA A 310 -7.88 -17.64 -5.79
N GLU A 311 -6.99 -17.18 -4.91
CA GLU A 311 -7.12 -17.43 -3.47
C GLU A 311 -8.31 -16.66 -2.87
N ILE A 312 -8.55 -15.43 -3.30
CA ILE A 312 -9.73 -14.64 -2.91
C ILE A 312 -11.01 -15.33 -3.37
N LEU A 313 -11.05 -15.89 -4.59
CA LEU A 313 -12.22 -16.61 -5.09
C LEU A 313 -12.58 -17.80 -4.21
N LYS A 314 -11.59 -18.56 -3.74
CA LYS A 314 -11.81 -19.70 -2.82
C LYS A 314 -12.39 -19.24 -1.48
N LEU A 315 -11.96 -18.06 -1.00
CA LEU A 315 -12.52 -17.44 0.21
C LEU A 315 -13.99 -17.05 0.04
N LEU A 316 -14.33 -16.43 -1.10
CA LEU A 316 -15.71 -16.06 -1.44
C LEU A 316 -16.61 -17.31 -1.57
N ASN A 317 -16.09 -18.39 -2.17
CA ASN A 317 -16.81 -19.65 -2.29
C ASN A 317 -17.09 -20.29 -0.91
N ALA A 318 -16.22 -20.08 0.08
CA ALA A 318 -16.48 -20.56 1.44
C ALA A 318 -17.65 -19.81 2.11
N LEU A 319 -17.81 -18.51 1.85
CA LEU A 319 -18.99 -17.76 2.32
C LEU A 319 -20.27 -18.30 1.68
N ASP A 320 -20.24 -18.61 0.37
CA ASP A 320 -21.41 -19.20 -0.33
C ASP A 320 -21.80 -20.54 0.27
N ALA A 321 -20.81 -21.42 0.45
CA ALA A 321 -21.03 -22.75 0.99
C ALA A 321 -21.66 -22.73 2.40
N ARG A 322 -21.45 -21.65 3.15
CA ARG A 322 -22.04 -21.40 4.47
C ARG A 322 -23.33 -20.59 4.43
N GLY A 323 -23.77 -20.13 3.26
CA GLY A 323 -24.93 -19.26 3.11
C GLY A 323 -24.74 -17.86 3.73
N LEU A 324 -23.48 -17.39 3.89
CA LEU A 324 -23.14 -16.15 4.56
C LEU A 324 -22.94 -14.98 3.61
N THR A 325 -22.95 -15.18 2.29
CA THR A 325 -22.62 -14.14 1.29
C THR A 325 -23.53 -12.91 1.41
N GLU A 326 -24.84 -13.11 1.53
CA GLU A 326 -25.80 -12.00 1.67
C GLU A 326 -25.73 -11.30 3.05
N GLU A 327 -25.20 -11.98 4.06
CA GLU A 327 -25.06 -11.47 5.42
C GLU A 327 -23.67 -10.87 5.70
N THR A 328 -22.80 -10.80 4.69
CA THR A 328 -21.42 -10.32 4.83
C THR A 328 -21.18 -9.10 3.97
N LEU A 329 -20.76 -7.99 4.58
CA LEU A 329 -20.20 -6.84 3.87
C LEU A 329 -18.74 -7.15 3.55
N ILE A 330 -18.36 -7.07 2.27
CA ILE A 330 -17.01 -7.36 1.82
C ILE A 330 -16.33 -6.07 1.40
N VAL A 331 -15.17 -5.77 1.99
CA VAL A 331 -14.27 -4.69 1.59
C VAL A 331 -13.01 -5.29 0.99
N ARG A 332 -12.73 -4.98 -0.28
CA ARG A 332 -11.55 -5.44 -1.02
C ARG A 332 -10.66 -4.26 -1.33
N THR A 333 -9.38 -4.33 -0.88
CA THR A 333 -8.39 -3.29 -1.16
C THR A 333 -6.96 -3.84 -1.18
N SER A 334 -5.98 -2.97 -1.40
CA SER A 334 -4.53 -3.21 -1.23
C SER A 334 -3.94 -2.12 -0.35
N ASP A 335 -2.77 -2.35 0.22
CA ASP A 335 -2.10 -1.35 1.06
C ASP A 335 -1.43 -0.24 0.24
N HIS A 336 -0.92 -0.51 -0.94
CA HIS A 336 -0.37 0.44 -1.92
C HIS A 336 -0.24 -0.24 -3.28
N GLY A 337 0.14 0.54 -4.30
CA GLY A 337 0.36 0.04 -5.64
C GLY A 337 1.81 -0.38 -5.93
N GLU A 338 2.13 -0.47 -7.22
CA GLU A 338 3.41 -0.91 -7.80
C GLU A 338 3.66 -0.18 -9.11
N LEU A 339 4.86 0.35 -9.31
CA LEU A 339 5.26 1.02 -10.55
C LEU A 339 5.30 0.09 -11.77
N ALA A 340 5.69 -1.16 -11.59
CA ALA A 340 5.66 -2.21 -12.62
C ALA A 340 6.21 -1.77 -13.98
N MET A 341 7.39 -1.18 -14.00
CA MET A 341 8.10 -0.63 -15.17
C MET A 341 7.62 0.75 -15.64
N SER A 342 6.64 1.37 -15.01
CA SER A 342 6.24 2.76 -15.29
C SER A 342 7.37 3.74 -14.96
N HIS A 343 7.29 4.95 -15.51
CA HIS A 343 8.18 6.09 -15.23
C HIS A 343 9.67 5.72 -15.26
N GLY A 344 10.22 5.62 -16.48
CA GLY A 344 11.64 5.34 -16.65
C GLY A 344 12.08 3.95 -16.16
N ARG A 345 11.21 2.96 -16.24
CA ARG A 345 11.46 1.57 -15.82
C ARG A 345 11.62 1.41 -14.32
N MET A 346 10.92 2.23 -13.55
CA MET A 346 10.89 2.12 -12.10
C MET A 346 10.10 0.88 -11.66
N ARG A 347 10.43 0.40 -10.49
CA ARG A 347 9.83 -0.74 -9.81
C ARG A 347 9.62 -0.39 -8.35
N GLN A 348 8.73 -1.08 -7.67
CA GLN A 348 8.37 -0.83 -6.28
C GLN A 348 7.51 0.45 -6.12
N LYS A 349 7.44 1.03 -4.94
CA LYS A 349 6.50 2.06 -4.50
C LYS A 349 7.14 3.25 -3.79
N PHE A 350 8.43 3.20 -3.55
CA PHE A 350 9.11 4.18 -2.70
C PHE A 350 9.49 5.46 -3.45
N TYR A 351 9.55 6.56 -2.74
CA TYR A 351 10.06 7.87 -3.19
C TYR A 351 9.36 8.44 -4.42
N ASN A 352 8.05 8.24 -4.54
CA ASN A 352 7.27 8.80 -5.63
C ASN A 352 5.81 9.00 -5.24
N VAL A 353 5.08 9.75 -6.06
CA VAL A 353 3.64 10.01 -5.91
C VAL A 353 2.84 9.65 -7.17
N TYR A 354 3.40 8.81 -8.03
CA TYR A 354 2.73 8.40 -9.26
C TYR A 354 1.46 7.60 -8.99
N ARG A 355 0.50 7.71 -9.91
CA ARG A 355 -0.77 6.98 -9.77
C ARG A 355 -0.59 5.48 -9.62
N GLU A 356 0.45 4.90 -10.20
CA GLU A 356 0.78 3.49 -10.10
C GLU A 356 1.14 3.05 -8.68
N THR A 357 1.71 3.95 -7.90
CA THR A 357 1.98 3.75 -6.47
C THR A 357 0.76 4.06 -5.60
N LEU A 358 0.05 5.15 -5.91
CA LEU A 358 -1.03 5.65 -5.07
C LEU A 358 -2.34 4.89 -5.27
N SER A 359 -2.72 4.57 -6.53
CA SER A 359 -4.03 4.01 -6.83
C SER A 359 -4.13 2.53 -6.46
N VAL A 360 -5.07 2.23 -5.59
CA VAL A 360 -5.36 0.88 -5.09
C VAL A 360 -6.79 0.47 -5.46
N PRO A 361 -7.08 -0.83 -5.61
CA PRO A 361 -8.45 -1.28 -5.74
C PRO A 361 -9.22 -0.95 -4.45
N LEU A 362 -10.45 -0.47 -4.58
CA LEU A 362 -11.39 -0.37 -3.47
C LEU A 362 -12.78 -0.75 -3.97
N ILE A 363 -13.27 -1.88 -3.45
CA ILE A 363 -14.59 -2.43 -3.77
C ILE A 363 -15.32 -2.73 -2.46
N VAL A 364 -16.53 -2.22 -2.33
CA VAL A 364 -17.45 -2.57 -1.25
C VAL A 364 -18.58 -3.40 -1.85
N SER A 365 -18.71 -4.66 -1.44
CA SER A 365 -19.60 -5.63 -2.08
C SER A 365 -20.53 -6.31 -1.09
N ASN A 366 -21.79 -6.40 -1.46
CA ASN A 366 -22.82 -7.23 -0.84
C ASN A 366 -24.02 -7.31 -1.80
N PRO A 367 -24.53 -8.50 -2.16
CA PRO A 367 -25.60 -8.64 -3.17
C PRO A 367 -26.96 -8.07 -2.75
N ARG A 368 -27.24 -7.91 -1.46
CA ARG A 368 -28.46 -7.24 -0.97
C ARG A 368 -28.38 -5.73 -1.13
N ILE A 369 -27.19 -5.15 -0.95
CA ILE A 369 -26.95 -3.71 -1.07
C ILE A 369 -26.82 -3.33 -2.55
N TYR A 370 -26.03 -4.12 -3.27
CA TYR A 370 -25.70 -3.89 -4.68
C TYR A 370 -26.14 -5.10 -5.53
N PRO A 371 -27.44 -5.21 -5.88
CA PRO A 371 -27.91 -6.31 -6.76
C PRO A 371 -27.34 -6.20 -8.18
N GLU A 372 -26.82 -5.03 -8.55
CA GLU A 372 -26.19 -4.73 -9.83
C GLU A 372 -24.84 -4.04 -9.64
N PRO A 373 -23.92 -4.15 -10.61
CA PRO A 373 -22.61 -3.49 -10.53
C PRO A 373 -22.76 -1.97 -10.51
N ARG A 374 -22.00 -1.31 -9.65
CA ARG A 374 -21.90 0.15 -9.57
C ARG A 374 -20.46 0.62 -9.53
N SER A 375 -20.22 1.83 -9.98
CA SER A 375 -18.94 2.51 -9.86
C SER A 375 -19.12 3.96 -9.49
N THR A 376 -18.12 4.53 -8.84
CA THR A 376 -18.05 5.95 -8.49
C THR A 376 -16.67 6.51 -8.81
N GLY A 377 -16.63 7.77 -9.26
CA GLY A 377 -15.41 8.57 -9.37
C GLY A 377 -15.09 9.38 -8.13
N ALA A 378 -15.88 9.25 -7.06
CA ALA A 378 -15.62 9.93 -5.81
C ALA A 378 -14.21 9.63 -5.29
N MET A 379 -13.54 10.65 -4.81
CA MET A 379 -12.22 10.52 -4.20
C MET A 379 -12.34 9.77 -2.88
N ALA A 380 -11.53 8.72 -2.73
CA ALA A 380 -11.45 7.92 -1.52
C ALA A 380 -10.00 7.55 -1.21
N SER A 381 -9.71 7.28 0.04
CA SER A 381 -8.39 6.80 0.43
C SER A 381 -8.47 5.76 1.54
N LEU A 382 -7.38 5.05 1.78
CA LEU A 382 -7.34 3.97 2.76
C LEU A 382 -7.65 4.44 4.18
N ILE A 383 -7.30 5.67 4.51
CA ILE A 383 -7.59 6.27 5.82
C ILE A 383 -9.10 6.43 6.07
N ASP A 384 -9.91 6.43 5.00
CA ASP A 384 -11.36 6.62 5.06
C ASP A 384 -12.12 5.32 5.41
N VAL A 385 -11.46 4.16 5.28
CA VAL A 385 -12.12 2.86 5.44
C VAL A 385 -12.56 2.64 6.88
N LEU A 386 -11.71 2.93 7.85
CA LEU A 386 -12.05 2.69 9.27
C LEU A 386 -13.18 3.61 9.78
N PRO A 387 -13.19 4.95 9.56
CA PRO A 387 -14.34 5.77 9.92
C PRO A 387 -15.62 5.35 9.19
N THR A 388 -15.54 4.89 7.93
CA THR A 388 -16.70 4.36 7.21
C THR A 388 -17.23 3.07 7.85
N LEU A 389 -16.37 2.14 8.22
CA LEU A 389 -16.77 0.92 8.93
C LEU A 389 -17.37 1.26 10.30
N ALA A 390 -16.80 2.23 11.02
CA ALA A 390 -17.34 2.68 12.30
C ALA A 390 -18.77 3.21 12.17
N SER A 391 -19.02 4.03 11.16
CA SER A 391 -20.36 4.55 10.84
C SER A 391 -21.33 3.44 10.47
N LEU A 392 -20.95 2.55 9.53
CA LEU A 392 -21.79 1.45 9.04
C LEU A 392 -22.17 0.44 10.12
N THR A 393 -21.27 0.18 11.07
CA THR A 393 -21.46 -0.85 12.10
C THR A 393 -22.01 -0.29 13.41
N GLY A 394 -22.21 1.03 13.48
CA GLY A 394 -22.76 1.71 14.65
C GLY A 394 -21.80 1.65 15.85
N VAL A 395 -20.53 1.98 15.61
CA VAL A 395 -19.55 2.15 16.68
C VAL A 395 -20.00 3.30 17.60
N PRO A 396 -20.04 3.11 18.92
CA PRO A 396 -20.40 4.19 19.85
C PRO A 396 -19.36 5.31 19.83
N GLU A 397 -19.83 6.56 19.78
CA GLU A 397 -19.00 7.78 19.90
C GLU A 397 -17.73 7.72 19.00
N PRO A 398 -17.88 7.59 17.68
CA PRO A 398 -16.74 7.38 16.78
C PRO A 398 -15.74 8.55 16.78
N GLU A 399 -16.16 9.74 17.18
CA GLU A 399 -15.35 10.95 17.33
C GLU A 399 -14.22 10.79 18.38
N GLN A 400 -14.39 9.95 19.39
CA GLN A 400 -13.37 9.68 20.41
C GLN A 400 -12.09 9.07 19.84
N TYR A 401 -12.16 8.44 18.65
CA TYR A 401 -11.01 7.81 18.02
C TYR A 401 -10.12 8.79 17.23
N GLY A 402 -10.60 10.00 16.99
CA GLY A 402 -9.85 11.07 16.34
C GLY A 402 -9.45 10.76 14.89
N PHE A 403 -10.27 9.99 14.17
CA PHE A 403 -10.02 9.65 12.77
C PHE A 403 -9.71 10.87 11.92
N LYS A 404 -8.78 10.71 10.99
CA LYS A 404 -8.40 11.74 10.01
C LYS A 404 -9.05 11.51 8.65
N GLY A 405 -9.49 10.29 8.38
CA GLY A 405 -10.26 9.95 7.19
C GLY A 405 -11.69 10.43 7.24
N ARG A 406 -12.36 10.39 6.09
CA ARG A 406 -13.77 10.74 5.90
C ARG A 406 -14.65 9.50 5.94
N ASP A 407 -15.86 9.65 6.42
CA ASP A 407 -16.89 8.63 6.29
C ASP A 407 -17.43 8.60 4.85
N LEU A 408 -17.20 7.49 4.14
CA LEU A 408 -17.66 7.27 2.77
C LEU A 408 -19.12 6.77 2.69
N THR A 409 -19.83 6.63 3.81
CA THR A 409 -21.23 6.16 3.82
C THR A 409 -22.12 6.93 2.84
N PRO A 410 -22.03 8.27 2.71
CA PRO A 410 -22.82 9.00 1.70
C PRO A 410 -22.56 8.51 0.27
N VAL A 411 -21.30 8.19 -0.07
CA VAL A 411 -20.93 7.68 -1.40
C VAL A 411 -21.41 6.24 -1.59
N LEU A 412 -21.37 5.42 -0.54
CA LEU A 412 -21.88 4.05 -0.58
C LEU A 412 -23.40 4.00 -0.83
N VAL A 413 -24.14 5.01 -0.37
CA VAL A 413 -25.58 5.16 -0.60
C VAL A 413 -25.88 5.74 -1.98
N ASP A 414 -25.18 6.82 -2.34
CA ASP A 414 -25.29 7.49 -3.63
C ASP A 414 -23.92 7.59 -4.32
N PRO A 415 -23.64 6.78 -5.34
CA PRO A 415 -22.37 6.80 -6.07
C PRO A 415 -22.02 8.15 -6.74
N ALA A 416 -22.98 9.07 -6.86
CA ALA A 416 -22.75 10.43 -7.37
C ALA A 416 -22.32 11.42 -6.27
N ALA A 417 -22.47 11.05 -5.00
CA ALA A 417 -22.04 11.88 -3.88
C ALA A 417 -20.51 12.00 -3.81
N SER A 418 -20.03 13.08 -3.19
CA SER A 418 -18.64 13.30 -2.84
C SER A 418 -18.55 13.78 -1.39
N VAL A 419 -17.53 13.32 -0.67
CA VAL A 419 -17.26 13.72 0.73
C VAL A 419 -15.96 14.50 0.88
N GLN A 420 -15.16 14.54 -0.18
CA GLN A 420 -13.87 15.26 -0.22
C GLN A 420 -13.46 15.58 -1.66
N ASP A 421 -12.68 16.64 -1.80
CA ASP A 421 -12.18 17.16 -3.08
C ASP A 421 -10.64 17.13 -3.18
N VAL A 422 -9.98 16.63 -2.14
CA VAL A 422 -8.53 16.50 -2.06
C VAL A 422 -8.16 15.26 -1.25
N LEU A 423 -7.18 14.50 -1.75
CA LEU A 423 -6.51 13.43 -1.01
C LEU A 423 -5.12 13.88 -0.59
N HIS A 424 -4.67 13.45 0.58
CA HIS A 424 -3.37 13.79 1.13
C HIS A 424 -2.50 12.55 1.26
N PHE A 425 -1.24 12.69 0.81
CA PHE A 425 -0.22 11.66 0.89
C PHE A 425 0.98 12.17 1.69
N THR A 426 1.48 11.32 2.60
CA THR A 426 2.68 11.58 3.38
C THR A 426 3.64 10.41 3.25
N TYR A 427 4.93 10.70 3.14
CA TYR A 427 5.98 9.68 3.10
C TYR A 427 7.16 10.14 3.95
N GLU A 428 7.67 9.26 4.80
CA GLU A 428 8.78 9.53 5.71
C GLU A 428 9.53 8.21 5.98
N ASP A 429 10.10 7.59 4.94
CA ASP A 429 10.78 6.30 5.08
C ASP A 429 12.28 6.44 4.79
N ASP A 430 13.11 6.26 5.82
CA ASP A 430 14.56 6.27 5.78
C ASP A 430 15.19 4.87 5.73
N ALA A 431 14.39 3.83 5.44
CA ALA A 431 14.85 2.43 5.41
C ALA A 431 15.93 2.18 4.34
N PHE A 432 15.97 3.01 3.31
CA PHE A 432 16.95 2.89 2.24
C PHE A 432 17.94 4.06 2.25
N PRO A 433 19.24 3.81 2.02
CA PRO A 433 20.27 4.85 2.01
C PRO A 433 20.24 5.66 0.69
N VAL A 434 19.08 6.19 0.32
CA VAL A 434 18.87 6.99 -0.89
C VAL A 434 18.68 8.44 -0.49
N LYS A 435 19.44 9.32 -1.08
CA LYS A 435 19.39 10.78 -0.83
C LYS A 435 19.18 11.50 -2.18
N PRO A 436 18.65 12.73 -2.22
CA PRO A 436 18.63 13.68 -1.11
C PRO A 436 17.35 13.73 -0.28
N ALA A 437 16.18 13.19 -0.74
CA ALA A 437 14.92 13.40 -0.05
C ALA A 437 14.37 12.13 0.59
N ASP A 438 14.14 12.15 1.91
CA ASP A 438 13.52 11.05 2.66
C ASP A 438 12.03 11.29 2.92
N CYS A 439 11.54 12.49 2.68
CA CYS A 439 10.18 12.90 3.02
C CYS A 439 9.42 13.47 1.82
N ILE A 440 8.13 13.16 1.74
CA ILE A 440 7.22 13.71 0.73
C ILE A 440 5.94 14.17 1.42
N ARG A 441 5.43 15.33 0.98
CA ARG A 441 4.07 15.78 1.24
C ARG A 441 3.39 16.06 -0.08
N ALA A 442 2.22 15.47 -0.31
CA ALA A 442 1.51 15.64 -1.56
C ALA A 442 0.00 15.78 -1.37
N ILE A 443 -0.62 16.43 -2.32
CA ILE A 443 -2.07 16.45 -2.50
C ILE A 443 -2.41 15.99 -3.91
N VAL A 444 -3.57 15.36 -4.01
CA VAL A 444 -4.21 15.00 -5.27
C VAL A 444 -5.61 15.58 -5.27
N GLU A 445 -5.91 16.45 -6.21
CA GLU A 445 -7.23 16.95 -6.56
C GLU A 445 -7.74 16.21 -7.82
N PRO A 446 -9.01 16.36 -8.24
CA PRO A 446 -9.51 15.68 -9.43
C PRO A 446 -8.68 15.94 -10.70
N ASP A 447 -8.16 17.14 -10.83
CA ASP A 447 -7.47 17.62 -12.03
C ASP A 447 -5.98 17.85 -11.85
N TRP A 448 -5.50 17.86 -10.61
CA TRP A 448 -4.14 18.25 -10.27
C TRP A 448 -3.48 17.34 -9.24
N LYS A 449 -2.19 17.17 -9.39
CA LYS A 449 -1.32 16.59 -8.36
C LYS A 449 -0.16 17.52 -8.08
N TYR A 450 0.17 17.68 -6.79
CA TYR A 450 1.30 18.47 -6.35
C TYR A 450 2.02 17.78 -5.19
N ALA A 451 3.36 17.74 -5.27
CA ALA A 451 4.19 17.11 -4.26
C ALA A 451 5.45 17.92 -3.97
N VAL A 452 5.87 17.90 -2.71
CA VAL A 452 7.08 18.51 -2.19
C VAL A 452 7.95 17.41 -1.59
N TYR A 453 9.20 17.33 -2.06
CA TYR A 453 10.24 16.40 -1.65
C TYR A 453 11.28 17.14 -0.84
N TYR A 454 11.58 16.68 0.35
CA TYR A 454 12.49 17.36 1.27
C TYR A 454 13.22 16.38 2.18
N ASP A 455 14.37 16.81 2.70
CA ASP A 455 15.10 16.11 3.74
C ASP A 455 15.29 17.06 4.94
N PRO A 456 14.69 16.78 6.10
CA PRO A 456 14.78 17.68 7.25
C PRO A 456 16.17 17.73 7.87
N PHE A 457 17.10 16.85 7.51
CA PHE A 457 18.37 16.67 8.19
C PHE A 457 19.61 16.97 7.34
N SER A 458 19.53 16.88 6.02
CA SER A 458 20.71 16.99 5.14
C SER A 458 20.97 18.40 4.61
N GLY A 459 19.99 19.30 4.71
CA GLY A 459 20.04 20.61 4.06
C GLY A 459 20.00 20.55 2.52
N ALA A 460 19.63 19.40 1.95
CA ALA A 460 19.46 19.25 0.51
C ALA A 460 18.34 20.16 0.00
N PRO A 461 18.44 20.66 -1.24
CA PRO A 461 17.39 21.46 -1.85
C PRO A 461 16.06 20.72 -1.89
N THR A 462 14.98 21.44 -1.63
CA THR A 462 13.61 20.93 -1.81
C THR A 462 13.31 20.78 -3.30
N GLU A 463 12.73 19.64 -3.69
CA GLU A 463 12.32 19.36 -5.06
C GLU A 463 10.80 19.22 -5.14
N TYR A 464 10.25 19.43 -6.33
CA TYR A 464 8.80 19.53 -6.52
C TYR A 464 8.33 18.73 -7.73
N GLU A 465 7.11 18.18 -7.64
CA GLU A 465 6.37 17.62 -8.77
C GLU A 465 4.99 18.25 -8.86
N MET A 466 4.56 18.55 -10.09
CA MET A 466 3.21 19.02 -10.38
C MET A 466 2.74 18.51 -11.73
N TYR A 467 1.49 18.01 -11.78
CA TYR A 467 0.88 17.45 -12.99
C TYR A 467 -0.54 17.95 -13.18
N ASP A 468 -0.88 18.35 -14.43
CA ASP A 468 -2.25 18.55 -14.89
C ASP A 468 -2.82 17.18 -15.33
N LEU A 469 -3.57 16.52 -14.45
CA LEU A 469 -4.04 15.16 -14.68
C LEU A 469 -5.07 15.02 -15.82
N LYS A 470 -5.68 16.14 -16.25
CA LYS A 470 -6.55 16.17 -17.44
C LYS A 470 -5.77 16.14 -18.74
N LYS A 471 -4.67 16.90 -18.81
CA LYS A 471 -3.86 17.02 -20.02
C LYS A 471 -2.77 15.96 -20.09
N ASP A 472 -2.27 15.55 -18.92
CA ASP A 472 -1.20 14.58 -18.76
C ASP A 472 -1.60 13.48 -17.74
N PRO A 473 -2.54 12.61 -18.09
CA PRO A 473 -3.00 11.53 -17.20
C PRO A 473 -1.93 10.47 -16.95
N LEU A 474 -0.81 10.50 -17.68
CA LEU A 474 0.34 9.62 -17.49
C LEU A 474 1.44 10.25 -16.65
N GLU A 475 1.28 11.49 -16.19
CA GLU A 475 2.21 12.17 -15.28
C GLU A 475 3.66 12.28 -15.85
N MET A 476 3.77 12.51 -17.17
CA MET A 476 5.03 12.57 -17.89
C MET A 476 5.75 13.91 -17.73
N THR A 477 4.99 15.01 -17.68
CA THR A 477 5.53 16.37 -17.71
C THR A 477 5.44 17.02 -16.34
N ASN A 478 6.57 17.09 -15.62
CA ASN A 478 6.64 17.80 -14.35
C ASN A 478 6.59 19.33 -14.56
N LEU A 479 5.43 19.92 -14.35
CA LEU A 479 5.20 21.37 -14.50
C LEU A 479 5.89 22.22 -13.42
N ALA A 480 6.40 21.61 -12.36
CA ALA A 480 7.22 22.27 -11.35
C ALA A 480 8.72 22.29 -11.70
N HIS A 481 9.13 21.71 -12.84
CA HIS A 481 10.51 21.73 -13.30
C HIS A 481 10.76 22.95 -14.19
N ALA A 482 11.95 23.57 -14.08
CA ALA A 482 12.32 24.79 -14.80
C ALA A 482 12.18 24.72 -16.33
N SER A 483 12.32 23.49 -16.90
CA SER A 483 12.15 23.28 -18.35
C SER A 483 10.70 23.30 -18.81
N HIS A 484 9.73 23.18 -17.90
CA HIS A 484 8.31 22.98 -18.22
C HIS A 484 7.39 24.02 -17.57
N CYS A 485 7.90 24.79 -16.60
CA CYS A 485 7.09 25.78 -15.92
C CYS A 485 6.73 26.95 -16.85
N THR A 486 5.52 27.47 -16.68
CA THR A 486 4.98 28.64 -17.35
C THR A 486 4.37 29.59 -16.31
N PRO A 487 4.13 30.86 -16.62
CA PRO A 487 3.44 31.75 -15.67
C PRO A 487 2.11 31.18 -15.16
N GLU A 488 1.35 30.47 -16.01
CA GLU A 488 0.08 29.87 -15.67
C GLU A 488 0.29 28.67 -14.72
N SER A 489 1.28 27.81 -14.98
CA SER A 489 1.59 26.68 -14.10
C SER A 489 2.17 27.13 -12.76
N GLU A 490 2.91 28.23 -12.71
CA GLU A 490 3.41 28.81 -11.46
C GLU A 490 2.29 29.39 -10.59
N ALA A 491 1.30 30.05 -11.19
CA ALA A 491 0.12 30.52 -10.47
C ALA A 491 -0.66 29.34 -9.87
N GLU A 492 -0.84 28.27 -10.63
CA GLU A 492 -1.52 27.06 -10.16
C GLU A 492 -0.70 26.34 -9.09
N ARG A 493 0.60 26.25 -9.23
CA ARG A 493 1.49 25.71 -8.20
C ARG A 493 1.38 26.47 -6.89
N ALA A 494 1.32 27.81 -6.93
CA ALA A 494 1.15 28.63 -5.73
C ALA A 494 -0.18 28.32 -5.02
N ARG A 495 -1.27 28.15 -5.78
CA ARG A 495 -2.56 27.72 -5.26
C ARG A 495 -2.48 26.33 -4.59
N LEU A 496 -1.88 25.37 -5.29
CA LEU A 496 -1.73 24.00 -4.80
C LEU A 496 -0.82 23.90 -3.58
N HIS A 497 0.24 24.73 -3.53
CA HIS A 497 1.11 24.79 -2.35
C HIS A 497 0.35 25.30 -1.13
N GLN A 498 -0.41 26.39 -1.27
CA GLN A 498 -1.25 26.87 -0.16
C GLN A 498 -2.27 25.80 0.26
N ARG A 499 -2.91 25.12 -0.72
CA ARG A 499 -3.84 24.02 -0.44
C ARG A 499 -3.17 22.87 0.34
N LEU A 500 -1.93 22.52 0.00
CA LEU A 500 -1.15 21.52 0.71
C LEU A 500 -0.89 21.95 2.16
N VAL A 501 -0.52 23.22 2.39
CA VAL A 501 -0.32 23.77 3.74
C VAL A 501 -1.60 23.65 4.56
N ASP A 502 -2.74 24.09 4.03
CA ASP A 502 -4.04 24.03 4.71
C ASP A 502 -4.43 22.56 5.06
N VAL A 503 -4.15 21.64 4.15
CA VAL A 503 -4.41 20.20 4.35
C VAL A 503 -3.49 19.62 5.43
N MET A 504 -2.22 19.99 5.44
CA MET A 504 -1.28 19.55 6.47
C MET A 504 -1.66 20.08 7.86
N GLU A 505 -2.04 21.35 7.97
CA GLU A 505 -2.51 21.95 9.23
C GLU A 505 -3.76 21.24 9.75
N THR A 506 -4.77 21.04 8.88
CA THR A 506 -6.03 20.37 9.23
C THR A 506 -5.78 18.94 9.72
N ASN A 507 -4.85 18.21 9.10
CA ASN A 507 -4.56 16.83 9.43
C ASN A 507 -3.47 16.66 10.50
N GLY A 508 -2.75 17.73 10.87
CA GLY A 508 -1.61 17.66 11.79
C GLY A 508 -0.45 16.85 11.21
N THR A 509 -0.12 17.09 9.94
CA THR A 509 0.94 16.39 9.21
C THR A 509 2.06 17.33 8.74
N ALA A 510 2.00 18.61 9.17
CA ALA A 510 3.09 19.55 8.94
C ALA A 510 4.36 19.06 9.65
N PRO A 511 5.53 19.09 8.99
CA PRO A 511 6.78 18.70 9.62
C PRO A 511 7.24 19.74 10.66
N ASP A 512 7.62 19.26 11.85
CA ASP A 512 8.13 20.13 12.94
C ASP A 512 9.63 20.46 12.78
N GLU A 513 10.36 19.61 12.02
CA GLU A 513 11.82 19.64 11.98
C GLU A 513 12.39 20.68 11.02
N ILE A 514 11.57 21.20 10.11
CA ILE A 514 11.99 22.21 9.13
C ILE A 514 10.98 23.34 9.04
N ARG A 515 11.49 24.52 8.66
CA ARG A 515 10.63 25.58 8.17
C ARG A 515 10.08 25.17 6.78
N TRP A 516 8.76 25.04 6.70
CA TRP A 516 8.10 24.72 5.43
C TRP A 516 8.30 25.88 4.44
N PRO A 517 8.74 25.64 3.20
CA PRO A 517 8.92 26.69 2.22
C PRO A 517 7.64 27.49 2.00
N SER A 518 7.74 28.81 2.00
CA SER A 518 6.60 29.65 1.61
C SER A 518 6.40 29.66 0.10
N VAL A 519 5.25 30.14 -0.35
CA VAL A 519 4.98 30.29 -1.79
C VAL A 519 6.04 31.18 -2.47
N ASP A 520 6.52 32.20 -1.75
CA ASP A 520 7.49 33.19 -2.28
C ASP A 520 8.94 32.64 -2.33
N GLU A 521 9.23 31.57 -1.56
CA GLU A 521 10.56 30.94 -1.52
C GLU A 521 10.70 29.78 -2.54
N TYR A 522 9.68 29.54 -3.34
CA TYR A 522 9.73 28.50 -4.36
C TYR A 522 10.74 28.79 -5.45
N GLN A 523 11.53 27.77 -5.79
CA GLN A 523 12.34 27.75 -7.01
C GLN A 523 11.98 26.47 -7.79
N PRO A 524 11.73 26.57 -9.11
CA PRO A 524 11.47 25.38 -9.92
C PRO A 524 12.59 24.34 -9.79
N SER A 525 12.24 23.06 -9.68
CA SER A 525 13.21 21.96 -9.69
C SER A 525 14.09 22.05 -10.94
N GLY A 526 15.39 21.79 -10.82
CA GLY A 526 16.35 21.90 -11.91
C GLY A 526 16.86 23.32 -12.20
N THR A 527 16.42 24.33 -11.45
CA THR A 527 17.05 25.66 -11.48
C THR A 527 18.39 25.57 -10.75
N ILE A 528 19.48 25.92 -11.44
CA ILE A 528 20.78 26.09 -10.77
C ILE A 528 20.66 27.36 -9.94
N ALA A 529 20.77 27.28 -8.62
CA ALA A 529 20.88 28.45 -7.78
C ALA A 529 22.07 29.30 -8.31
N ALA A 530 21.83 30.57 -8.65
CA ALA A 530 22.92 31.48 -8.96
C ALA A 530 23.82 31.51 -7.72
N ALA A 531 25.07 31.07 -7.87
CA ALA A 531 26.05 31.18 -6.79
C ALA A 531 26.02 32.63 -6.30
N SER A 532 25.80 32.82 -5.00
CA SER A 532 25.85 34.17 -4.41
C SER A 532 27.21 34.77 -4.72
N GLU A 533 27.25 36.01 -5.19
CA GLU A 533 28.50 36.69 -5.54
C GLU A 533 29.55 36.70 -4.41
N ASP A 534 29.14 36.38 -3.17
CA ASP A 534 30.00 36.28 -1.98
C ASP A 534 30.87 35.00 -1.93
N GLU A 535 30.55 33.94 -2.69
CA GLU A 535 31.37 32.70 -2.70
C GLU A 535 32.52 32.72 -3.74
N VAL A 536 32.52 33.68 -4.66
CA VAL A 536 33.56 33.77 -5.68
C VAL A 536 34.81 34.48 -5.15
N GLU A 537 34.72 35.25 -4.07
CA GLU A 537 35.86 36.02 -3.51
C GLU A 537 36.78 35.22 -2.58
N THR A 538 36.38 34.03 -2.14
CA THR A 538 37.19 33.18 -1.23
C THR A 538 37.99 32.06 -1.89
N ALA A 539 37.87 31.89 -3.21
CA ALA A 539 38.61 30.87 -3.97
C ALA A 539 39.89 31.39 -4.66
N SER A 540 40.31 32.64 -4.42
CA SER A 540 41.52 33.23 -5.00
C SER A 540 42.43 33.85 -3.91
N VAL A 541 42.90 33.03 -2.96
CA VAL A 541 44.13 33.29 -2.19
C VAL A 541 44.89 31.98 -1.97
#